data_33f96535bcb9a08f1352999ce3421f87
#
_entry.id   33f96535bcb9a08f1352999ce3421f87
#
_cell.length_a   1.000
_cell.length_b   1.000
_cell.length_c   1.000
_cell.angle_alpha   90.00
_cell.angle_beta   90.00
_cell.angle_gamma   90.00
#
_symmetry.space_group_name_H-M   'P 1'
#
loop_
_entity.id
_entity.type
_entity.pdbx_description
1 polymer ?
#
loop_
_entity_poly.entity_id
_entity_poly.type
_entity_poly.pdbx_seq_one_letter_code
_entity_poly.pdbx_strand_id
1 'polypeptide(L)'
;MGGLVAAARARELGATPIVVEKGDRAGGSMLLSSGVIWRHRTLAEFRADCPDGDPGLQLRIVEELDDALDWLESVGIKPVQRETGNPLTVGRRYDPRALTDTLVRAAGDVRLAQPFSEAQVLATGGFAARLVRERGLLLRAAPWSEGDGLAFALGRGAVQTGGMDEFYGRALPGPMGEGDFIRASQLYARHALVVDDEGRDLGGAAWHESDIVQRFPGGRAWYVVDAVALRQRVRERTVDDMVEAARAVGGDVRPASELPFELPASPKLAEPPFLAVRVYAGVTHTIGGVRIDDRARVLDSGGAPLRDLYAAGADTGGIFTGGYGSGLAAALVYGRIAAQSALGH
;
A
#
# COMPACT_ATOMS: atom_id res chain seq x y z
N MET A 1 0.42 -1.94 11.01
CA MET A 1 1.77 -1.43 11.39
C MET A 1 1.68 -0.21 12.30
N GLY A 2 1.01 0.87 11.92
CA GLY A 2 0.98 2.12 12.68
C GLY A 2 0.63 1.96 14.16
N GLY A 3 -0.41 1.21 14.50
CA GLY A 3 -0.82 0.98 15.89
C GLY A 3 0.20 0.20 16.71
N LEU A 4 0.83 -0.83 16.14
CA LEU A 4 1.88 -1.59 16.83
C LEU A 4 3.13 -0.73 17.06
N VAL A 5 3.50 0.10 16.09
CA VAL A 5 4.61 1.07 16.22
C VAL A 5 4.29 2.11 17.29
N ALA A 6 3.08 2.68 17.26
CA ALA A 6 2.66 3.66 18.26
C ALA A 6 2.69 3.07 19.66
N ALA A 7 2.18 1.86 19.86
CA ALA A 7 2.21 1.19 21.14
C ALA A 7 3.64 0.85 21.61
N ALA A 8 4.49 0.32 20.73
CA ALA A 8 5.88 0.03 21.06
C ALA A 8 6.63 1.30 21.49
N ARG A 9 6.45 2.40 20.76
CA ARG A 9 7.05 3.69 21.09
C ARG A 9 6.49 4.28 22.39
N ALA A 10 5.18 4.19 22.62
CA ALA A 10 4.57 4.66 23.86
C ALA A 10 5.10 3.89 25.08
N ARG A 11 5.32 2.58 24.98
CA ARG A 11 5.95 1.79 26.06
C ARG A 11 7.38 2.20 26.35
N GLU A 12 8.15 2.47 25.31
CA GLU A 12 9.52 3.00 25.45
C GLU A 12 9.54 4.34 26.19
N LEU A 13 8.49 5.16 26.02
CA LEU A 13 8.28 6.43 26.71
C LEU A 13 7.63 6.27 28.10
N GLY A 14 7.46 5.04 28.60
CA GLY A 14 6.97 4.74 29.95
C GLY A 14 5.45 4.59 30.08
N ALA A 15 4.69 4.63 28.98
CA ALA A 15 3.24 4.41 29.02
C ALA A 15 2.87 2.91 28.97
N THR A 16 1.61 2.62 29.24
CA THR A 16 1.03 1.25 29.17
C THR A 16 -0.11 1.23 28.14
N PRO A 17 0.20 1.23 26.84
CA PRO A 17 -0.82 1.22 25.80
C PRO A 17 -1.52 -0.13 25.69
N ILE A 18 -2.75 -0.12 25.19
CA ILE A 18 -3.51 -1.29 24.78
C ILE A 18 -3.74 -1.18 23.29
N VAL A 19 -3.36 -2.20 22.53
CA VAL A 19 -3.68 -2.33 21.11
C VAL A 19 -4.91 -3.20 20.96
N VAL A 20 -5.93 -2.68 20.27
CA VAL A 20 -7.15 -3.42 19.96
C VAL A 20 -7.16 -3.70 18.46
N GLU A 21 -7.28 -4.96 18.08
CA GLU A 21 -7.31 -5.44 16.70
C GLU A 21 -8.64 -6.16 16.44
N LYS A 22 -9.39 -5.70 15.44
CA LYS A 22 -10.67 -6.29 15.03
C LYS A 22 -10.50 -7.69 14.43
N GLY A 23 -9.39 -7.92 13.78
CA GLY A 23 -9.05 -9.20 13.16
C GLY A 23 -8.62 -10.27 14.15
N ASP A 24 -8.56 -11.50 13.67
CA ASP A 24 -8.08 -12.68 14.42
C ASP A 24 -6.56 -12.76 14.53
N ARG A 25 -5.84 -11.82 13.89
CA ARG A 25 -4.37 -11.73 13.87
C ARG A 25 -3.89 -10.28 13.80
N ALA A 26 -2.74 -10.04 14.39
CA ALA A 26 -2.07 -8.74 14.32
C ALA A 26 -1.35 -8.54 12.96
N GLY A 27 -1.00 -7.29 12.66
CA GLY A 27 -0.16 -6.91 11.51
C GLY A 27 -0.94 -6.30 10.33
N GLY A 28 -2.21 -6.67 10.15
CA GLY A 28 -3.05 -6.14 9.08
C GLY A 28 -2.40 -6.29 7.70
N SER A 29 -2.51 -5.28 6.84
CA SER A 29 -1.93 -5.32 5.48
C SER A 29 -0.41 -5.35 5.45
N MET A 30 0.29 -4.98 6.52
CA MET A 30 1.75 -5.14 6.63
C MET A 30 2.16 -6.61 6.49
N LEU A 31 1.44 -7.52 7.13
CA LEU A 31 1.70 -8.95 7.08
C LEU A 31 1.57 -9.52 5.66
N LEU A 32 0.74 -8.90 4.82
CA LEU A 32 0.48 -9.30 3.44
C LEU A 32 1.37 -8.58 2.42
N SER A 33 2.30 -7.74 2.90
CA SER A 33 3.19 -6.93 2.05
C SER A 33 4.48 -7.67 1.70
N SER A 34 5.28 -7.06 0.81
CA SER A 34 6.66 -7.51 0.55
C SER A 34 7.67 -7.08 1.63
N GLY A 35 7.23 -6.33 2.64
CA GLY A 35 8.06 -5.86 3.74
C GLY A 35 9.07 -4.77 3.37
N VAL A 36 8.97 -4.16 2.19
CA VAL A 36 9.85 -3.03 1.79
C VAL A 36 9.32 -1.74 2.39
N ILE A 37 10.07 -1.14 3.30
CA ILE A 37 9.83 0.16 3.91
C ILE A 37 10.77 1.15 3.24
N TRP A 38 10.24 2.15 2.53
CA TRP A 38 11.04 3.00 1.66
C TRP A 38 10.49 4.43 1.55
N ARG A 39 11.33 5.35 1.14
CA ARG A 39 11.00 6.73 0.78
C ARG A 39 11.70 7.15 -0.52
N HIS A 40 11.22 8.20 -1.14
CA HIS A 40 11.97 8.93 -2.17
C HIS A 40 13.25 9.51 -1.57
N ARG A 41 14.27 9.74 -2.40
CA ARG A 41 15.54 10.30 -1.91
C ARG A 41 15.37 11.73 -1.43
N THR A 42 14.53 12.49 -2.13
CA THR A 42 14.30 13.92 -1.87
C THR A 42 12.81 14.24 -1.81
N LEU A 43 12.47 15.36 -1.18
CA LEU A 43 11.11 15.88 -1.20
C LEU A 43 10.67 16.23 -2.64
N ALA A 44 11.58 16.73 -3.49
CA ALA A 44 11.25 17.05 -4.88
C ALA A 44 10.77 15.83 -5.67
N GLU A 45 11.45 14.68 -5.52
CA GLU A 45 11.03 13.41 -6.12
C GLU A 45 9.70 12.91 -5.54
N PHE A 46 9.50 13.05 -4.23
CA PHE A 46 8.23 12.70 -3.59
C PHE A 46 7.08 13.55 -4.14
N ARG A 47 7.30 14.88 -4.26
CA ARG A 47 6.33 15.82 -4.85
C ARG A 47 6.02 15.52 -6.32
N ALA A 48 7.02 15.04 -7.08
CA ALA A 48 6.81 14.65 -8.48
C ALA A 48 5.88 13.44 -8.61
N ASP A 49 6.02 12.46 -7.71
CA ASP A 49 5.19 11.24 -7.72
C ASP A 49 3.83 11.43 -7.01
N CYS A 50 3.73 12.34 -6.03
CA CYS A 50 2.51 12.60 -5.27
C CYS A 50 2.25 14.12 -5.19
N PRO A 51 1.90 14.76 -6.32
CA PRO A 51 1.88 16.22 -6.43
C PRO A 51 0.83 16.91 -5.54
N ASP A 52 -0.30 16.23 -5.32
CA ASP A 52 -1.45 16.77 -4.57
C ASP A 52 -1.40 16.45 -3.08
N GLY A 53 -0.36 15.72 -2.63
CA GLY A 53 -0.13 15.44 -1.22
C GLY A 53 0.37 16.67 -0.45
N ASP A 54 0.19 16.66 0.87
CA ASP A 54 0.68 17.72 1.75
C ASP A 54 2.21 17.69 1.84
N PRO A 55 2.92 18.78 1.46
CA PRO A 55 4.38 18.81 1.43
C PRO A 55 5.01 18.70 2.83
N GLY A 56 4.35 19.18 3.88
CA GLY A 56 4.83 19.07 5.26
C GLY A 56 4.81 17.62 5.72
N LEU A 57 3.71 16.90 5.45
CA LEU A 57 3.61 15.49 5.78
C LEU A 57 4.61 14.62 4.99
N GLN A 58 4.83 14.94 3.73
CA GLN A 58 5.83 14.27 2.89
C GLN A 58 7.26 14.53 3.38
N LEU A 59 7.56 15.76 3.78
CA LEU A 59 8.87 16.15 4.33
C LEU A 59 9.19 15.37 5.59
N ARG A 60 8.24 15.20 6.51
CA ARG A 60 8.43 14.40 7.73
C ARG A 60 8.86 12.96 7.41
N ILE A 61 8.28 12.34 6.38
CA ILE A 61 8.70 10.99 5.96
C ILE A 61 10.13 11.01 5.42
N VAL A 62 10.48 12.03 4.61
CA VAL A 62 11.83 12.13 4.04
C VAL A 62 12.88 12.32 5.13
N GLU A 63 12.59 13.12 6.13
CA GLU A 63 13.54 13.45 7.21
C GLU A 63 13.64 12.36 8.28
N GLU A 64 12.53 11.70 8.64
CA GLU A 64 12.50 10.84 9.81
C GLU A 64 12.57 9.33 9.51
N LEU A 65 12.43 8.91 8.25
CA LEU A 65 12.36 7.48 7.96
C LEU A 65 13.66 6.75 8.33
N ASP A 66 14.82 7.33 8.12
CA ASP A 66 16.10 6.65 8.38
C ASP A 66 16.25 6.37 9.88
N ASP A 67 15.98 7.36 10.72
CA ASP A 67 15.96 7.19 12.19
C ASP A 67 14.89 6.21 12.65
N ALA A 68 13.74 6.19 11.95
CA ALA A 68 12.67 5.25 12.26
C ALA A 68 13.04 3.81 11.87
N LEU A 69 13.81 3.60 10.81
CA LEU A 69 14.35 2.29 10.43
C LEU A 69 15.43 1.82 11.41
N ASP A 70 16.29 2.72 11.88
CA ASP A 70 17.28 2.42 12.92
C ASP A 70 16.60 2.07 14.26
N TRP A 71 15.52 2.77 14.59
CA TRP A 71 14.70 2.42 15.74
C TRP A 71 14.08 1.02 15.61
N LEU A 72 13.57 0.61 14.44
CA LEU A 72 13.10 -0.77 14.23
C LEU A 72 14.19 -1.81 14.52
N GLU A 73 15.43 -1.54 14.09
CA GLU A 73 16.54 -2.43 14.38
C GLU A 73 16.88 -2.46 15.89
N SER A 74 16.76 -1.35 16.59
CA SER A 74 16.96 -1.29 18.04
C SER A 74 15.88 -2.05 18.82
N VAL A 75 14.67 -2.15 18.29
CA VAL A 75 13.57 -2.98 18.83
C VAL A 75 13.83 -4.48 18.63
N GLY A 76 14.82 -4.83 17.81
CA GLY A 76 15.29 -6.21 17.65
C GLY A 76 14.94 -6.84 16.31
N ILE A 77 14.48 -6.07 15.31
CA ILE A 77 14.23 -6.60 13.97
C ILE A 77 15.44 -6.38 13.07
N LYS A 78 15.79 -7.41 12.28
CA LYS A 78 16.89 -7.32 11.32
C LYS A 78 16.33 -7.22 9.90
N PRO A 79 16.83 -6.29 9.07
CA PRO A 79 16.47 -6.23 7.68
C PRO A 79 17.02 -7.45 6.92
N VAL A 80 16.21 -8.00 6.00
CA VAL A 80 16.67 -9.02 5.06
C VAL A 80 17.45 -8.42 3.90
N GLN A 81 17.22 -7.13 3.61
CA GLN A 81 17.98 -6.33 2.65
C GLN A 81 18.07 -4.89 3.14
N ARG A 82 19.24 -4.26 3.02
CA ARG A 82 19.47 -2.87 3.42
C ARG A 82 19.24 -1.87 2.29
N GLU A 83 18.80 -2.35 1.14
CA GLU A 83 18.49 -1.56 -0.05
C GLU A 83 17.12 -1.96 -0.60
N THR A 84 16.47 -1.03 -1.29
CA THR A 84 15.14 -1.25 -1.90
C THR A 84 15.21 -2.04 -3.22
N GLY A 85 16.40 -2.12 -3.82
CA GLY A 85 16.59 -2.59 -5.19
C GLY A 85 16.16 -1.57 -6.28
N ASN A 86 15.71 -0.37 -5.88
CA ASN A 86 15.39 0.74 -6.78
C ASN A 86 16.31 1.93 -6.47
N PRO A 87 17.16 2.41 -7.41
CA PRO A 87 18.10 3.50 -7.17
C PRO A 87 17.43 4.85 -6.88
N LEU A 88 16.15 5.01 -7.20
CA LEU A 88 15.37 6.23 -6.94
C LEU A 88 14.83 6.29 -5.50
N THR A 89 14.99 5.24 -4.71
CA THR A 89 14.44 5.16 -3.37
C THR A 89 15.48 4.76 -2.34
N VAL A 90 15.22 5.08 -1.08
CA VAL A 90 16.01 4.68 0.09
C VAL A 90 15.11 3.90 1.03
N GLY A 91 15.61 2.83 1.65
CA GLY A 91 14.84 2.04 2.58
C GLY A 91 15.42 0.66 2.83
N ARG A 92 14.67 -0.16 3.56
CA ARG A 92 15.08 -1.51 3.95
C ARG A 92 13.93 -2.49 3.74
N ARG A 93 14.27 -3.73 3.48
CA ARG A 93 13.30 -4.82 3.39
C ARG A 93 13.37 -5.69 4.64
N TYR A 94 12.21 -6.02 5.18
CA TYR A 94 12.06 -6.91 6.33
C TYR A 94 11.17 -8.10 5.95
N ASP A 95 11.34 -9.22 6.66
CA ASP A 95 10.34 -10.28 6.61
C ASP A 95 9.06 -9.81 7.31
N PRO A 96 7.88 -9.82 6.65
CA PRO A 96 6.66 -9.26 7.22
C PRO A 96 6.18 -9.98 8.48
N ARG A 97 6.42 -11.30 8.60
CA ARG A 97 6.05 -12.08 9.79
C ARG A 97 6.96 -11.73 10.96
N ALA A 98 8.27 -11.76 10.75
CA ALA A 98 9.24 -11.39 11.77
C ALA A 98 9.06 -9.95 12.24
N LEU A 99 8.76 -9.01 11.30
CA LEU A 99 8.42 -7.63 11.63
C LEU A 99 7.17 -7.55 12.51
N THR A 100 6.11 -8.27 12.14
CA THR A 100 4.86 -8.30 12.91
C THR A 100 5.09 -8.87 14.30
N ASP A 101 5.72 -10.03 14.41
CA ASP A 101 5.95 -10.72 15.69
C ASP A 101 6.80 -9.88 16.64
N THR A 102 7.81 -9.19 16.11
CA THR A 102 8.66 -8.31 16.91
C THR A 102 7.91 -7.08 17.38
N LEU A 103 7.13 -6.44 16.52
CA LEU A 103 6.31 -5.28 16.91
C LEU A 103 5.20 -5.66 17.90
N VAL A 104 4.60 -6.85 17.78
CA VAL A 104 3.60 -7.35 18.76
C VAL A 104 4.25 -7.50 20.15
N ARG A 105 5.44 -8.11 20.24
CA ARG A 105 6.16 -8.23 21.51
C ARG A 105 6.53 -6.85 22.07
N ALA A 106 6.96 -5.92 21.25
CA ALA A 106 7.31 -4.56 21.66
C ALA A 106 6.08 -3.75 22.09
N ALA A 107 4.95 -3.91 21.42
CA ALA A 107 3.69 -3.25 21.74
C ALA A 107 3.08 -3.71 23.09
N GLY A 108 3.28 -4.97 23.46
CA GLY A 108 2.83 -5.53 24.75
C GLY A 108 1.39 -6.06 24.72
N ASP A 109 0.41 -5.35 25.30
CA ASP A 109 -0.98 -5.81 25.35
C ASP A 109 -1.67 -5.62 23.98
N VAL A 110 -1.80 -6.70 23.23
CA VAL A 110 -2.48 -6.74 21.92
C VAL A 110 -3.69 -7.67 22.01
N ARG A 111 -4.88 -7.12 21.89
CA ARG A 111 -6.16 -7.81 22.02
C ARG A 111 -6.76 -8.04 20.64
N LEU A 112 -6.84 -9.29 20.23
CA LEU A 112 -7.37 -9.72 18.92
C LEU A 112 -8.89 -9.95 18.97
N ALA A 113 -9.51 -9.98 17.79
CA ALA A 113 -10.95 -10.19 17.59
C ALA A 113 -11.82 -9.22 18.43
N GLN A 114 -11.32 -8.02 18.65
CA GLN A 114 -11.99 -7.02 19.46
C GLN A 114 -12.16 -5.71 18.67
N PRO A 115 -13.40 -5.26 18.40
CA PRO A 115 -13.64 -3.93 17.87
C PRO A 115 -13.34 -2.88 18.94
N PHE A 116 -12.94 -1.69 18.53
CA PHE A 116 -12.75 -0.57 19.43
C PHE A 116 -14.04 0.28 19.55
N SER A 117 -14.23 0.91 20.71
CA SER A 117 -15.27 1.93 20.94
C SER A 117 -14.66 3.30 21.24
N GLU A 118 -13.42 3.30 21.72
CA GLU A 118 -12.63 4.49 22.02
C GLU A 118 -11.19 4.27 21.56
N ALA A 119 -10.54 5.32 21.08
CA ALA A 119 -9.14 5.28 20.68
C ALA A 119 -8.52 6.68 20.76
N GLN A 120 -7.24 6.72 21.19
CA GLN A 120 -6.41 7.91 21.05
C GLN A 120 -5.66 7.91 19.70
N VAL A 121 -5.18 6.75 19.27
CA VAL A 121 -4.45 6.59 18.00
C VAL A 121 -5.23 5.67 17.07
N LEU A 122 -5.71 6.22 15.96
CA LEU A 122 -6.35 5.47 14.88
C LEU A 122 -5.28 4.88 13.96
N ALA A 123 -5.31 3.56 13.81
CA ALA A 123 -4.42 2.83 12.91
C ALA A 123 -5.12 1.56 12.36
N THR A 124 -6.38 1.73 11.95
CA THR A 124 -7.30 0.64 11.59
C THR A 124 -7.08 0.09 10.19
N GLY A 125 -6.19 0.73 9.41
CA GLY A 125 -5.77 0.24 8.09
C GLY A 125 -6.57 0.79 6.91
N GLY A 126 -7.26 1.91 7.08
CA GLY A 126 -8.03 2.56 6.03
C GLY A 126 -9.30 1.80 5.66
N PHE A 127 -9.73 1.90 4.40
CA PHE A 127 -11.04 1.38 3.96
C PHE A 127 -10.98 0.54 2.68
N ALA A 128 -9.86 -0.16 2.43
CA ALA A 128 -9.66 -0.94 1.21
C ALA A 128 -10.73 -2.03 1.00
N ALA A 129 -11.13 -2.74 2.06
CA ALA A 129 -12.15 -3.78 1.98
C ALA A 129 -13.53 -3.21 1.60
N ARG A 130 -13.90 -2.05 2.12
CA ARG A 130 -15.11 -1.33 1.71
C ARG A 130 -15.03 -0.89 0.25
N LEU A 131 -13.92 -0.23 -0.13
CA LEU A 131 -13.73 0.30 -1.49
C LEU A 131 -13.85 -0.79 -2.57
N VAL A 132 -13.27 -1.98 -2.34
CA VAL A 132 -13.34 -3.08 -3.31
C VAL A 132 -14.76 -3.63 -3.45
N ARG A 133 -15.55 -3.69 -2.38
CA ARG A 133 -16.96 -4.10 -2.47
C ARG A 133 -17.80 -3.09 -3.25
N GLU A 134 -17.59 -1.80 -3.00
CA GLU A 134 -18.31 -0.73 -3.68
C GLU A 134 -17.98 -0.67 -5.18
N ARG A 135 -16.78 -1.05 -5.59
CA ARG A 135 -16.30 -0.92 -6.98
C ARG A 135 -16.14 -2.25 -7.72
N GLY A 136 -16.40 -3.39 -7.09
CA GLY A 136 -16.21 -4.71 -7.70
C GLY A 136 -14.74 -5.03 -8.03
N LEU A 137 -13.79 -4.54 -7.21
CA LEU A 137 -12.36 -4.76 -7.37
C LEU A 137 -11.89 -5.95 -6.51
N LEU A 138 -10.62 -6.36 -6.66
CA LEU A 138 -10.02 -7.37 -5.82
C LEU A 138 -9.34 -6.76 -4.59
N LEU A 139 -9.46 -7.42 -3.45
CA LEU A 139 -8.76 -7.02 -2.24
C LEU A 139 -7.38 -7.66 -2.19
N ARG A 140 -6.36 -6.83 -1.97
CA ARG A 140 -4.97 -7.22 -1.69
C ARG A 140 -4.48 -6.56 -0.39
N ALA A 141 -5.35 -6.53 0.59
CA ALA A 141 -5.13 -5.92 1.90
C ALA A 141 -5.83 -6.74 2.99
N ALA A 142 -5.69 -6.34 4.25
CA ALA A 142 -6.40 -6.96 5.35
C ALA A 142 -7.93 -6.86 5.15
N PRO A 143 -8.67 -7.96 5.33
CA PRO A 143 -10.12 -7.98 5.08
C PRO A 143 -10.91 -7.14 6.08
N TRP A 144 -10.29 -6.74 7.19
CA TRP A 144 -10.89 -5.90 8.22
C TRP A 144 -10.73 -4.39 7.97
N SER A 145 -10.09 -3.95 6.88
CA SER A 145 -9.90 -2.54 6.51
C SER A 145 -11.19 -1.92 5.97
N GLU A 146 -12.17 -1.72 6.85
CA GLU A 146 -13.54 -1.32 6.52
C GLU A 146 -13.78 0.20 6.63
N GLY A 147 -12.80 0.95 7.17
CA GLY A 147 -12.93 2.38 7.41
C GLY A 147 -13.46 2.72 8.79
N ASP A 148 -13.33 1.82 9.76
CA ASP A 148 -13.82 2.04 11.13
C ASP A 148 -13.17 3.26 11.78
N GLY A 149 -11.85 3.44 11.61
CA GLY A 149 -11.12 4.61 12.12
C GLY A 149 -11.56 5.91 11.45
N LEU A 150 -11.78 5.89 10.14
CA LEU A 150 -12.30 7.04 9.40
C LEU A 150 -13.70 7.41 9.92
N ALA A 151 -14.62 6.44 10.03
CA ALA A 151 -15.97 6.68 10.53
C ALA A 151 -15.98 7.24 11.95
N PHE A 152 -15.14 6.69 12.84
CA PHE A 152 -14.98 7.18 14.21
C PHE A 152 -14.49 8.63 14.25
N ALA A 153 -13.47 8.96 13.47
CA ALA A 153 -12.92 10.32 13.42
C ALA A 153 -13.94 11.33 12.88
N LEU A 154 -14.64 10.99 11.79
CA LEU A 154 -15.69 11.85 11.22
C LEU A 154 -16.82 12.09 12.22
N GLY A 155 -17.22 11.06 12.99
CA GLY A 155 -18.21 11.18 14.08
C GLY A 155 -17.76 12.12 15.20
N ARG A 156 -16.44 12.38 15.34
CA ARG A 156 -15.87 13.35 16.29
C ARG A 156 -15.60 14.72 15.69
N GLY A 157 -15.99 14.95 14.44
CA GLY A 157 -15.82 16.23 13.74
C GLY A 157 -14.54 16.35 12.93
N ALA A 158 -13.81 15.25 12.69
CA ALA A 158 -12.69 15.25 11.77
C ALA A 158 -13.12 15.56 10.35
N VAL A 159 -12.17 16.01 9.53
CA VAL A 159 -12.36 16.18 8.08
C VAL A 159 -11.55 15.15 7.31
N GLN A 160 -12.13 14.63 6.24
CA GLN A 160 -11.42 13.77 5.30
C GLN A 160 -10.61 14.59 4.30
N THR A 161 -9.56 13.97 3.75
CA THR A 161 -8.73 14.56 2.69
C THR A 161 -9.31 14.30 1.29
N GLY A 162 -8.72 14.89 0.26
CA GLY A 162 -8.87 14.43 -1.11
C GLY A 162 -8.34 13.00 -1.32
N GLY A 163 -8.50 12.46 -2.53
CA GLY A 163 -8.01 11.12 -2.88
C GLY A 163 -8.82 9.97 -2.26
N MET A 164 -10.07 10.20 -1.84
CA MET A 164 -10.92 9.16 -1.24
C MET A 164 -11.29 8.04 -2.21
N ASP A 165 -11.17 8.28 -3.50
CA ASP A 165 -11.38 7.34 -4.58
C ASP A 165 -10.07 6.76 -5.16
N GLU A 166 -8.93 7.28 -4.73
CA GLU A 166 -7.61 6.84 -5.13
C GLU A 166 -7.13 5.66 -4.26
N PHE A 167 -6.36 4.78 -4.87
CA PHE A 167 -5.76 3.66 -4.16
C PHE A 167 -4.41 3.27 -4.78
N TYR A 168 -3.53 2.75 -3.95
CA TYR A 168 -2.39 1.98 -4.43
C TYR A 168 -2.83 0.53 -4.66
N GLY A 169 -2.54 0.01 -5.83
CA GLY A 169 -2.91 -1.35 -6.20
C GLY A 169 -1.85 -2.10 -6.99
N ARG A 170 -2.19 -3.34 -7.32
CA ARG A 170 -1.41 -4.23 -8.18
C ARG A 170 -2.34 -4.96 -9.14
N ALA A 171 -1.85 -5.24 -10.33
CA ALA A 171 -2.53 -6.12 -11.25
C ALA A 171 -2.44 -7.57 -10.73
N LEU A 172 -3.60 -8.22 -10.56
CA LEU A 172 -3.73 -9.60 -10.11
C LEU A 172 -4.38 -10.43 -11.22
N PRO A 173 -3.99 -11.70 -11.43
CA PRO A 173 -4.56 -12.53 -12.48
C PRO A 173 -5.97 -13.08 -12.16
N GLY A 174 -6.49 -12.80 -10.97
CA GLY A 174 -7.81 -13.23 -10.51
C GLY A 174 -7.92 -13.21 -8.99
N PRO A 175 -9.06 -13.64 -8.44
CA PRO A 175 -9.21 -13.90 -7.00
C PRO A 175 -8.20 -14.95 -6.54
N MET A 176 -7.54 -14.72 -5.39
CA MET A 176 -6.53 -15.65 -4.87
C MET A 176 -6.41 -15.56 -3.36
N GLY A 177 -5.74 -16.54 -2.75
CA GLY A 177 -5.38 -16.52 -1.34
C GLY A 177 -4.30 -15.49 -1.01
N GLU A 178 -4.28 -15.03 0.23
CA GLU A 178 -3.32 -14.02 0.71
C GLU A 178 -1.85 -14.42 0.50
N GLY A 179 -1.55 -15.73 0.59
CA GLY A 179 -0.19 -16.28 0.37
C GLY A 179 0.33 -16.07 -1.05
N ASP A 180 -0.55 -15.85 -2.01
CA ASP A 180 -0.21 -15.66 -3.42
C ASP A 180 -0.07 -14.19 -3.84
N PHE A 181 -0.49 -13.24 -3.01
CA PHE A 181 -0.51 -11.81 -3.36
C PHE A 181 0.82 -11.28 -3.89
N ILE A 182 1.94 -11.70 -3.32
CA ILE A 182 3.26 -11.24 -3.78
C ILE A 182 3.69 -12.01 -5.03
N ARG A 183 3.52 -13.35 -5.00
CA ARG A 183 3.98 -14.24 -6.08
C ARG A 183 3.21 -14.01 -7.37
N ALA A 184 1.88 -13.85 -7.31
CA ALA A 184 1.03 -13.76 -8.47
C ALA A 184 0.78 -12.32 -8.98
N SER A 185 1.28 -11.28 -8.29
CA SER A 185 1.20 -9.89 -8.80
C SER A 185 1.94 -9.74 -10.13
N GLN A 186 1.27 -9.15 -11.13
CA GLN A 186 1.77 -8.94 -12.48
C GLN A 186 2.38 -7.53 -12.57
N LEU A 187 3.72 -7.44 -12.47
CA LEU A 187 4.45 -6.17 -12.31
C LEU A 187 5.16 -5.69 -13.60
N TYR A 188 4.61 -6.04 -14.75
CA TYR A 188 5.29 -5.81 -16.04
C TYR A 188 4.49 -4.99 -17.05
N ALA A 189 3.55 -4.17 -16.62
CA ALA A 189 2.73 -3.35 -17.51
C ALA A 189 3.56 -2.50 -18.48
N ARG A 190 4.74 -2.03 -18.06
CA ARG A 190 5.66 -1.28 -18.92
C ARG A 190 6.16 -2.10 -20.13
N HIS A 191 6.24 -3.42 -19.99
CA HIS A 191 6.67 -4.36 -21.03
C HIS A 191 5.51 -4.96 -21.80
N ALA A 192 4.26 -4.72 -21.39
CA ALA A 192 3.06 -5.22 -22.01
C ALA A 192 2.34 -4.15 -22.82
N LEU A 193 1.62 -4.56 -23.87
CA LEU A 193 0.50 -3.79 -24.37
C LEU A 193 -0.67 -4.01 -23.41
N VAL A 194 -1.21 -2.95 -22.85
CA VAL A 194 -2.32 -3.01 -21.88
C VAL A 194 -3.59 -2.57 -22.57
N VAL A 195 -4.56 -3.47 -22.71
CA VAL A 195 -5.83 -3.18 -23.40
C VAL A 195 -7.04 -3.52 -22.55
N ASP A 196 -8.14 -2.85 -22.83
CA ASP A 196 -9.46 -3.17 -22.25
C ASP A 196 -10.14 -4.34 -22.98
N ASP A 197 -11.42 -4.59 -22.65
CA ASP A 197 -12.22 -5.67 -23.23
C ASP A 197 -12.65 -5.41 -24.69
N GLU A 198 -12.47 -4.22 -25.20
CA GLU A 198 -12.72 -3.82 -26.58
C GLU A 198 -11.41 -3.69 -27.40
N GLY A 199 -10.25 -4.01 -26.81
CA GLY A 199 -8.95 -3.91 -27.47
C GLY A 199 -8.37 -2.50 -27.51
N ARG A 200 -8.94 -1.53 -26.82
CA ARG A 200 -8.41 -0.17 -26.77
C ARG A 200 -7.16 -0.13 -25.86
N ASP A 201 -6.08 0.44 -26.37
CA ASP A 201 -4.85 0.64 -25.59
C ASP A 201 -5.13 1.61 -24.44
N LEU A 202 -4.94 1.14 -23.21
CA LEU A 202 -5.07 1.95 -22.01
C LEU A 202 -3.87 2.86 -21.77
N GLY A 203 -2.87 2.76 -22.64
CA GLY A 203 -1.78 3.69 -22.83
C GLY A 203 -0.73 3.75 -21.74
N GLY A 204 0.48 4.10 -22.14
CA GLY A 204 1.44 4.77 -21.33
C GLY A 204 2.66 4.00 -20.91
N ALA A 205 3.79 4.26 -21.61
CA ALA A 205 5.12 3.80 -21.23
C ALA A 205 5.69 4.48 -19.97
N ALA A 206 5.02 5.49 -19.45
CA ALA A 206 5.53 6.35 -18.35
C ALA A 206 4.94 6.04 -16.97
N TRP A 207 4.29 4.89 -16.79
CA TRP A 207 3.51 4.64 -15.59
C TRP A 207 4.19 3.71 -14.62
N HIS A 208 4.04 4.04 -13.34
CA HIS A 208 4.24 3.08 -12.28
C HIS A 208 3.19 1.97 -12.36
N GLU A 209 3.60 0.74 -12.03
CA GLU A 209 2.71 -0.43 -11.98
C GLU A 209 1.48 -0.22 -11.08
N SER A 210 1.57 0.73 -10.14
CA SER A 210 0.49 1.10 -9.25
C SER A 210 -0.56 1.98 -9.88
N ASP A 211 -0.20 2.78 -10.88
CA ASP A 211 -1.11 3.79 -11.43
C ASP A 211 -1.99 3.19 -12.53
N ILE A 212 -1.44 2.26 -13.30
CA ILE A 212 -2.19 1.67 -14.41
C ILE A 212 -3.45 0.93 -13.95
N VAL A 213 -3.41 0.29 -12.78
CA VAL A 213 -4.56 -0.48 -12.25
C VAL A 213 -5.76 0.41 -11.92
N GLN A 214 -5.55 1.68 -11.61
CA GLN A 214 -6.63 2.64 -11.38
C GLN A 214 -7.39 3.01 -12.66
N ARG A 215 -6.81 2.74 -13.83
CA ARG A 215 -7.38 3.07 -15.15
C ARG A 215 -8.07 1.88 -15.82
N PHE A 216 -8.06 0.70 -15.20
CA PHE A 216 -8.76 -0.44 -15.75
C PHE A 216 -10.26 -0.21 -15.79
N PRO A 217 -10.90 -0.13 -16.96
CA PRO A 217 -12.35 0.00 -17.05
C PRO A 217 -13.03 -1.19 -16.35
N GLY A 218 -13.95 -0.91 -15.45
CA GLY A 218 -14.57 -1.98 -14.65
C GLY A 218 -13.57 -2.81 -13.81
N GLY A 219 -12.40 -2.25 -13.50
CA GLY A 219 -11.37 -2.87 -12.65
C GLY A 219 -10.61 -4.01 -13.31
N ARG A 220 -10.60 -4.14 -14.63
CA ARG A 220 -9.97 -5.26 -15.36
C ARG A 220 -9.39 -4.86 -16.71
N ALA A 221 -8.37 -5.60 -17.16
CA ALA A 221 -7.67 -5.37 -18.42
C ALA A 221 -6.99 -6.65 -18.91
N TRP A 222 -6.31 -6.57 -20.03
CA TRP A 222 -5.41 -7.57 -20.55
C TRP A 222 -3.99 -7.02 -20.63
N TYR A 223 -3.02 -7.77 -20.14
CA TYR A 223 -1.61 -7.56 -20.42
C TYR A 223 -1.21 -8.47 -21.54
N VAL A 224 -0.87 -7.91 -22.71
CA VAL A 224 -0.42 -8.67 -23.86
C VAL A 224 1.09 -8.51 -24.00
N VAL A 225 1.81 -9.62 -24.03
CA VAL A 225 3.27 -9.67 -24.08
C VAL A 225 3.75 -10.52 -25.24
N ASP A 226 4.93 -10.19 -25.76
CA ASP A 226 5.63 -10.94 -26.78
C ASP A 226 6.81 -11.75 -26.19
N ALA A 227 7.53 -12.48 -27.07
CA ALA A 227 8.69 -13.25 -26.66
C ALA A 227 9.84 -12.40 -26.09
N VAL A 228 9.98 -11.15 -26.54
CA VAL A 228 10.99 -10.21 -26.01
C VAL A 228 10.62 -9.78 -24.60
N ALA A 229 9.34 -9.40 -24.38
CA ALA A 229 8.84 -9.01 -23.09
C ALA A 229 8.93 -10.14 -22.04
N LEU A 230 8.64 -11.39 -22.43
CA LEU A 230 8.73 -12.55 -21.51
C LEU A 230 10.13 -12.69 -20.90
N ARG A 231 11.19 -12.37 -21.64
CA ARG A 231 12.59 -12.44 -21.17
C ARG A 231 13.01 -11.26 -20.28
N GLN A 232 12.20 -10.18 -20.21
CA GLN A 232 12.55 -9.01 -19.41
C GLN A 232 12.51 -9.33 -17.91
N ARG A 233 13.44 -8.73 -17.15
CA ARG A 233 13.47 -8.84 -15.69
C ARG A 233 12.80 -7.63 -15.06
N VAL A 234 11.91 -7.93 -14.12
CA VAL A 234 11.30 -6.93 -13.25
C VAL A 234 11.64 -7.33 -11.82
N ARG A 235 12.57 -6.61 -11.20
CA ARG A 235 13.18 -6.96 -9.90
C ARG A 235 13.87 -8.34 -9.97
N GLU A 236 13.50 -9.29 -9.11
CA GLU A 236 14.13 -10.62 -9.05
C GLU A 236 13.53 -11.64 -10.02
N ARG A 237 12.42 -11.32 -10.72
CA ARG A 237 11.68 -12.24 -11.60
C ARG A 237 11.69 -11.81 -13.04
N THR A 238 11.58 -12.75 -13.95
CA THR A 238 11.25 -12.46 -15.34
C THR A 238 9.74 -12.23 -15.51
N VAL A 239 9.34 -11.64 -16.64
CA VAL A 239 7.92 -11.54 -17.00
C VAL A 239 7.33 -12.94 -17.14
N ASP A 240 8.08 -13.89 -17.72
CA ASP A 240 7.67 -15.29 -17.86
C ASP A 240 7.38 -15.95 -16.49
N ASP A 241 8.25 -15.76 -15.48
CA ASP A 241 7.99 -16.23 -14.10
C ASP A 241 6.67 -15.70 -13.55
N MET A 242 6.30 -14.46 -13.88
CA MET A 242 5.04 -13.86 -13.43
C MET A 242 3.83 -14.38 -14.20
N VAL A 243 3.97 -14.63 -15.49
CA VAL A 243 2.93 -15.27 -16.33
C VAL A 243 2.67 -16.69 -15.85
N GLU A 244 3.72 -17.48 -15.56
CA GLU A 244 3.57 -18.82 -14.99
C GLU A 244 2.95 -18.81 -13.58
N ALA A 245 3.29 -17.81 -12.77
CA ALA A 245 2.64 -17.62 -11.48
C ALA A 245 1.14 -17.29 -11.63
N ALA A 246 0.74 -16.56 -12.69
CA ALA A 246 -0.66 -16.32 -12.99
C ALA A 246 -1.40 -17.62 -13.35
N ARG A 247 -0.81 -18.49 -14.20
CA ARG A 247 -1.35 -19.82 -14.53
C ARG A 247 -1.51 -20.68 -13.27
N ALA A 248 -0.51 -20.68 -12.41
CA ALA A 248 -0.48 -21.51 -11.21
C ALA A 248 -1.58 -21.17 -10.19
N VAL A 249 -2.14 -19.95 -10.23
CA VAL A 249 -3.29 -19.56 -9.39
C VAL A 249 -4.62 -19.59 -10.14
N GLY A 250 -4.66 -20.19 -11.34
CA GLY A 250 -5.87 -20.30 -12.15
C GLY A 250 -6.24 -19.04 -12.93
N GLY A 251 -5.29 -18.12 -13.12
CA GLY A 251 -5.48 -16.93 -13.96
C GLY A 251 -5.68 -17.28 -15.43
N ASP A 252 -6.45 -16.45 -16.14
CA ASP A 252 -6.69 -16.59 -17.56
C ASP A 252 -5.47 -16.11 -18.35
N VAL A 253 -4.70 -17.09 -18.87
CA VAL A 253 -3.51 -16.87 -19.70
C VAL A 253 -3.68 -17.68 -20.98
N ARG A 254 -3.78 -17.01 -22.11
CA ARG A 254 -4.05 -17.61 -23.42
C ARG A 254 -3.21 -16.99 -24.54
N PRO A 255 -3.13 -17.63 -25.71
CA PRO A 255 -2.62 -16.98 -26.92
C PRO A 255 -3.42 -15.70 -27.20
N ALA A 256 -2.74 -14.64 -27.59
CA ALA A 256 -3.41 -13.36 -27.91
C ALA A 256 -4.37 -13.48 -29.11
N SER A 257 -4.16 -14.47 -29.99
CA SER A 257 -5.06 -14.78 -31.11
C SER A 257 -6.44 -15.33 -30.68
N GLU A 258 -6.59 -15.71 -29.41
CA GLU A 258 -7.87 -16.17 -28.84
C GLU A 258 -8.67 -15.05 -28.17
N LEU A 259 -8.17 -13.81 -28.21
CA LEU A 259 -8.92 -12.66 -27.73
C LEU A 259 -10.12 -12.37 -28.65
N PRO A 260 -11.28 -11.94 -28.11
CA PRO A 260 -12.49 -11.70 -28.90
C PRO A 260 -12.47 -10.37 -29.68
N PHE A 261 -11.34 -9.69 -29.73
CA PHE A 261 -11.14 -8.40 -30.40
C PHE A 261 -9.75 -8.35 -31.06
N GLU A 262 -9.58 -7.43 -32.02
CA GLU A 262 -8.30 -7.18 -32.64
C GLU A 262 -7.41 -6.31 -31.74
N LEU A 263 -6.12 -6.64 -31.70
CA LEU A 263 -5.13 -5.84 -30.99
C LEU A 263 -4.67 -4.65 -31.84
N PRO A 264 -4.49 -3.47 -31.26
CA PRO A 264 -3.90 -2.35 -31.96
C PRO A 264 -2.42 -2.64 -32.26
N ALA A 265 -1.92 -2.06 -33.37
CA ALA A 265 -0.50 -2.13 -33.70
C ALA A 265 0.33 -1.53 -32.53
N SER A 266 1.32 -2.26 -32.06
CA SER A 266 2.15 -1.82 -30.95
C SER A 266 3.59 -2.28 -31.12
N PRO A 267 4.59 -1.42 -30.89
CA PRO A 267 6.00 -1.80 -30.92
C PRO A 267 6.36 -2.78 -29.78
N LYS A 268 5.47 -2.99 -28.82
CA LYS A 268 5.63 -3.98 -27.74
C LYS A 268 5.28 -5.41 -28.16
N LEU A 269 4.78 -5.61 -29.38
CA LEU A 269 4.41 -6.91 -29.94
C LEU A 269 5.19 -7.16 -31.22
N ALA A 270 6.51 -7.39 -31.08
CA ALA A 270 7.43 -7.56 -32.21
C ALA A 270 7.69 -9.03 -32.56
N GLU A 271 7.78 -9.93 -31.58
CA GLU A 271 8.18 -11.33 -31.78
C GLU A 271 7.17 -12.31 -31.16
N PRO A 272 6.61 -13.25 -31.92
CA PRO A 272 5.77 -14.31 -31.32
C PRO A 272 6.58 -15.26 -30.41
N PRO A 273 5.94 -15.98 -29.46
CA PRO A 273 4.50 -16.02 -29.25
C PRO A 273 3.96 -14.77 -28.55
N PHE A 274 2.70 -14.42 -28.83
CA PHE A 274 1.98 -13.38 -28.15
C PHE A 274 1.02 -14.00 -27.14
N LEU A 275 1.22 -13.68 -25.87
CA LEU A 275 0.39 -14.16 -24.76
C LEU A 275 -0.43 -13.02 -24.17
N ALA A 276 -1.70 -13.29 -23.89
CA ALA A 276 -2.59 -12.39 -23.18
C ALA A 276 -2.85 -12.92 -21.77
N VAL A 277 -2.67 -12.07 -20.77
CA VAL A 277 -2.93 -12.36 -19.35
C VAL A 277 -4.04 -11.47 -18.89
N ARG A 278 -5.15 -12.07 -18.43
CA ARG A 278 -6.23 -11.31 -17.78
C ARG A 278 -5.76 -10.78 -16.46
N VAL A 279 -5.97 -9.49 -16.22
CA VAL A 279 -5.57 -8.84 -14.97
C VAL A 279 -6.72 -8.01 -14.38
N TYR A 280 -6.74 -7.94 -13.07
CA TYR A 280 -7.72 -7.22 -12.27
C TYR A 280 -7.02 -6.26 -11.33
N ALA A 281 -7.65 -5.13 -11.03
CA ALA A 281 -7.14 -4.18 -10.06
C ALA A 281 -7.28 -4.75 -8.64
N GLY A 282 -6.14 -5.01 -8.00
CA GLY A 282 -6.06 -5.45 -6.61
C GLY A 282 -5.69 -4.30 -5.69
N VAL A 283 -6.63 -3.83 -4.88
CA VAL A 283 -6.45 -2.70 -3.96
C VAL A 283 -5.61 -3.11 -2.76
N THR A 284 -4.53 -2.39 -2.51
CA THR A 284 -3.59 -2.65 -1.40
C THR A 284 -3.67 -1.60 -0.30
N HIS A 285 -3.86 -0.33 -0.67
CA HIS A 285 -3.81 0.80 0.26
C HIS A 285 -4.70 1.93 -0.27
N THR A 286 -5.54 2.52 0.58
CA THR A 286 -6.34 3.71 0.24
C THR A 286 -5.52 4.98 0.44
N ILE A 287 -5.65 5.96 -0.45
CA ILE A 287 -4.86 7.19 -0.45
C ILE A 287 -5.50 8.27 0.42
N GLY A 288 -6.82 8.43 0.31
CA GLY A 288 -7.58 9.29 1.20
C GLY A 288 -7.70 8.72 2.61
N GLY A 289 -8.07 9.58 3.55
CA GLY A 289 -8.23 9.26 4.97
C GLY A 289 -8.58 10.49 5.77
N VAL A 290 -8.30 10.49 7.07
CA VAL A 290 -8.48 11.67 7.92
C VAL A 290 -7.33 12.65 7.71
N ARG A 291 -7.66 13.95 7.77
CA ARG A 291 -6.65 15.01 7.72
C ARG A 291 -5.90 15.06 9.05
N ILE A 292 -4.57 15.09 8.97
CA ILE A 292 -3.69 15.26 10.13
C ILE A 292 -2.73 16.43 9.94
N ASP A 293 -2.10 16.86 11.02
CA ASP A 293 -0.94 17.73 10.99
C ASP A 293 0.40 16.94 11.10
N ASP A 294 1.51 17.65 11.11
CA ASP A 294 2.87 17.10 11.23
C ASP A 294 3.16 16.41 12.56
N ARG A 295 2.27 16.57 13.57
CA ARG A 295 2.27 15.88 14.85
C ARG A 295 1.31 14.69 14.91
N ALA A 296 0.80 14.24 13.76
CA ALA A 296 -0.19 13.17 13.63
C ALA A 296 -1.53 13.46 14.32
N ARG A 297 -1.84 14.69 14.72
CA ARG A 297 -3.10 15.06 15.34
C ARG A 297 -4.18 15.15 14.25
N VAL A 298 -5.33 14.56 14.52
CA VAL A 298 -6.48 14.61 13.60
C VAL A 298 -7.10 16.00 13.65
N LEU A 299 -7.40 16.58 12.49
CA LEU A 299 -7.88 17.96 12.34
C LEU A 299 -9.38 18.01 12.02
N ASP A 300 -10.04 19.04 12.53
CA ASP A 300 -11.40 19.44 12.15
C ASP A 300 -11.42 20.24 10.84
N SER A 301 -12.62 20.68 10.42
CA SER A 301 -12.82 21.48 9.20
C SER A 301 -12.17 22.87 9.27
N GLY A 302 -11.95 23.42 10.44
CA GLY A 302 -11.24 24.68 10.67
C GLY A 302 -9.72 24.53 10.70
N GLY A 303 -9.20 23.29 10.66
CA GLY A 303 -7.79 22.98 10.78
C GLY A 303 -7.28 22.94 12.22
N ALA A 304 -8.18 22.99 13.22
CA ALA A 304 -7.79 22.80 14.61
C ALA A 304 -7.69 21.32 14.98
N PRO A 305 -6.71 20.92 15.83
CA PRO A 305 -6.58 19.54 16.24
C PRO A 305 -7.71 19.12 17.16
N LEU A 306 -8.30 17.96 16.88
CA LEU A 306 -9.25 17.32 17.77
C LEU A 306 -8.52 16.83 19.03
N ARG A 307 -9.17 17.05 20.17
CA ARG A 307 -8.58 16.70 21.46
C ARG A 307 -8.34 15.21 21.57
N ASP A 308 -7.14 14.83 21.97
CA ASP A 308 -6.70 13.46 22.26
C ASP A 308 -7.00 12.46 21.13
N LEU A 309 -6.87 12.91 19.86
CA LEU A 309 -7.08 12.06 18.69
C LEU A 309 -5.95 12.21 17.68
N TYR A 310 -5.31 11.09 17.39
CA TYR A 310 -4.17 10.97 16.49
C TYR A 310 -4.46 9.89 15.43
N ALA A 311 -3.77 9.91 14.30
CA ALA A 311 -3.88 8.85 13.30
C ALA A 311 -2.54 8.48 12.70
N ALA A 312 -2.40 7.21 12.28
CA ALA A 312 -1.20 6.68 11.65
C ALA A 312 -1.55 5.61 10.60
N GLY A 313 -0.67 5.43 9.62
CA GLY A 313 -0.85 4.44 8.56
C GLY A 313 -1.94 4.83 7.57
N ALA A 314 -2.72 3.85 7.09
CA ALA A 314 -3.71 4.06 6.05
C ALA A 314 -4.98 4.81 6.50
N ASP A 315 -5.12 5.11 7.79
CA ASP A 315 -6.17 6.01 8.27
C ASP A 315 -5.82 7.47 7.98
N THR A 316 -4.54 7.80 7.79
CA THR A 316 -4.09 9.15 7.42
C THR A 316 -4.23 9.38 5.93
N GLY A 317 -4.91 10.45 5.54
CA GLY A 317 -4.97 10.90 4.16
C GLY A 317 -4.05 12.09 3.88
N GLY A 318 -4.00 12.50 2.61
CA GLY A 318 -3.29 13.70 2.19
C GLY A 318 -1.77 13.56 2.07
N ILE A 319 -1.19 12.40 2.29
CA ILE A 319 0.26 12.16 2.13
C ILE A 319 0.58 11.83 0.67
N PHE A 320 -0.19 10.91 0.07
CA PHE A 320 0.09 10.31 -1.23
C PHE A 320 -0.88 10.75 -2.33
N THR A 321 -1.70 11.75 -2.11
CA THR A 321 -2.70 12.20 -3.10
C THR A 321 -2.04 12.51 -4.45
N GLY A 322 -2.61 11.95 -5.52
CA GLY A 322 -2.10 12.03 -6.88
C GLY A 322 -1.06 10.96 -7.22
N GLY A 323 -0.74 10.03 -6.31
CA GLY A 323 0.24 8.97 -6.55
C GLY A 323 0.42 7.98 -5.41
N TYR A 324 1.64 7.48 -5.21
CA TYR A 324 1.94 6.58 -4.11
C TYR A 324 3.43 6.61 -3.70
N GLY A 325 3.63 6.69 -2.39
CA GLY A 325 4.91 6.38 -1.75
C GLY A 325 4.86 5.02 -1.02
N SER A 326 5.41 4.96 0.19
CA SER A 326 5.38 3.75 1.00
C SER A 326 4.42 3.88 2.18
N GLY A 327 3.28 3.20 2.11
CA GLY A 327 2.33 3.14 3.22
C GLY A 327 2.94 2.56 4.50
N LEU A 328 3.95 1.67 4.39
CA LEU A 328 4.70 1.17 5.55
C LEU A 328 5.60 2.25 6.16
N ALA A 329 6.22 3.12 5.33
CA ALA A 329 7.02 4.24 5.83
C ALA A 329 6.14 5.26 6.56
N ALA A 330 5.02 5.66 5.97
CA ALA A 330 4.06 6.53 6.63
C ALA A 330 3.55 5.92 7.96
N ALA A 331 3.23 4.63 7.98
CA ALA A 331 2.80 3.94 9.19
C ALA A 331 3.88 3.88 10.27
N LEU A 332 5.15 3.75 9.89
CA LEU A 332 6.29 3.73 10.80
C LEU A 332 6.55 5.12 11.37
N VAL A 333 6.69 6.13 10.52
CA VAL A 333 7.00 7.51 10.92
C VAL A 333 5.86 8.08 11.75
N TYR A 334 4.64 8.10 11.22
CA TYR A 334 3.48 8.68 11.92
C TYR A 334 3.01 7.85 13.11
N GLY A 335 3.28 6.54 13.15
CA GLY A 335 3.06 5.74 14.36
C GLY A 335 3.93 6.19 15.53
N ARG A 336 5.22 6.48 15.28
CA ARG A 336 6.14 7.04 16.29
C ARG A 336 5.73 8.45 16.71
N ILE A 337 5.43 9.32 15.74
CA ILE A 337 4.99 10.70 16.00
C ILE A 337 3.70 10.73 16.81
N ALA A 338 2.72 9.90 16.47
CA ALA A 338 1.44 9.81 17.20
C ALA A 338 1.65 9.45 18.68
N ALA A 339 2.52 8.48 18.96
CA ALA A 339 2.84 8.09 20.34
C ALA A 339 3.53 9.21 21.12
N GLN A 340 4.53 9.87 20.50
CA GLN A 340 5.22 11.01 21.11
C GLN A 340 4.26 12.15 21.42
N SER A 341 3.46 12.55 20.41
CA SER A 341 2.49 13.65 20.56
C SER A 341 1.41 13.34 21.59
N ALA A 342 0.92 12.10 21.66
CA ALA A 342 -0.09 11.68 22.64
C ALA A 342 0.42 11.73 24.09
N LEU A 343 1.73 11.64 24.28
CA LEU A 343 2.40 11.68 25.58
C LEU A 343 3.08 13.04 25.88
N GLY A 344 2.92 14.03 25.00
CA GLY A 344 3.43 15.39 25.20
C GLY A 344 4.94 15.57 24.96
N HIS A 345 5.52 14.68 24.13
CA HIS A 345 6.94 14.72 23.74
C HIS A 345 7.15 15.42 22.40
#